data_66ed0429bf89801f89ad68c7fb3d6459
#
_entry.id   66ed0429bf89801f89ad68c7fb3d6459
#
_cell.length_a   1.000
_cell.length_b   1.000
_cell.length_c   1.000
_cell.angle_alpha   90.00
_cell.angle_beta   90.00
_cell.angle_gamma   90.00
#
_symmetry.space_group_name_H-M   'P 1'
#
loop_
_entity.id
_entity.type
_entity.pdbx_description
1 polymer ?
#
loop_
_entity_poly.entity_id
_entity_poly.type
_entity_poly.pdbx_seq_one_letter_code
_entity_poly.pdbx_strand_id
1 'polypeptide(L)'
;GIAWFSDFKLEEGTKNKSNNWNVACLIMKNIDTKLEDGKTLKINMEPKDVDNIKSNMERFKSACKTLTDGKMTVEYDTYEITEPIKTITYSDEYGYYIDPSDVESIVTPYLSKKEYDYIFVAVRLGDLDKNIEIPVYDWIGLRRNGLTWNRIFKYKIAK
;
A
#
# COMPACT_ATOMS: atom_id res chain seq x y z
N GLY A 1 6.57 -2.05 13.99
CA GLY A 1 5.33 -1.33 14.18
C GLY A 1 4.14 -2.25 14.03
N ILE A 2 3.16 -2.12 14.92
CA ILE A 2 1.90 -2.86 14.89
C ILE A 2 0.92 -1.97 14.13
N ALA A 3 0.43 -2.43 12.98
CA ALA A 3 -0.65 -1.74 12.28
C ALA A 3 -1.97 -2.01 13.04
N TRP A 4 -2.62 -0.96 13.49
CA TRP A 4 -3.96 -1.00 14.05
C TRP A 4 -4.95 -0.71 12.93
N PHE A 5 -5.86 -1.63 12.70
CA PHE A 5 -7.00 -1.42 11.80
C PHE A 5 -8.18 -0.98 12.66
N SER A 6 -8.46 0.32 12.74
CA SER A 6 -9.71 0.83 13.28
C SER A 6 -10.72 0.95 12.13
N ASP A 7 -11.96 0.55 12.40
CA ASP A 7 -13.12 0.65 11.51
C ASP A 7 -13.13 -0.28 10.28
N PHE A 8 -13.01 -1.59 10.51
CA PHE A 8 -13.58 -2.56 9.59
C PHE A 8 -15.12 -2.53 9.72
N LYS A 9 -15.78 -1.69 8.94
CA LYS A 9 -17.20 -1.89 8.64
C LYS A 9 -17.28 -2.94 7.54
N LEU A 10 -17.60 -4.16 7.90
CA LEU A 10 -18.14 -5.15 6.97
C LEU A 10 -19.57 -4.69 6.59
N GLU A 11 -19.67 -3.82 5.61
CA GLU A 11 -20.94 -3.60 4.95
C GLU A 11 -21.14 -4.75 3.98
N GLU A 12 -22.30 -5.38 3.99
CA GLU A 12 -22.72 -6.33 2.97
C GLU A 12 -22.67 -5.63 1.62
N GLY A 13 -21.51 -5.70 0.98
CA GLY A 13 -21.31 -5.19 -0.36
C GLY A 13 -21.95 -6.13 -1.35
N THR A 14 -22.89 -5.63 -2.12
CA THR A 14 -23.73 -6.36 -3.07
C THR A 14 -22.99 -7.04 -4.23
N LYS A 15 -21.66 -7.17 -4.23
CA LYS A 15 -20.92 -7.66 -5.39
C LYS A 15 -19.93 -8.80 -5.20
N ASN A 16 -19.43 -9.08 -4.03
CA ASN A 16 -18.59 -10.27 -3.87
C ASN A 16 -19.35 -11.31 -3.04
N LYS A 17 -20.04 -12.20 -3.70
CA LYS A 17 -20.65 -13.39 -3.08
C LYS A 17 -19.60 -14.44 -2.66
N SER A 18 -18.34 -14.16 -2.93
CA SER A 18 -17.21 -15.00 -2.58
C SER A 18 -16.55 -14.45 -1.32
N ASN A 19 -16.40 -15.30 -0.32
CA ASN A 19 -15.59 -14.99 0.87
C ASN A 19 -14.08 -15.01 0.57
N ASN A 20 -13.69 -15.17 -0.69
CA ASN A 20 -12.32 -15.17 -1.15
C ASN A 20 -11.95 -13.79 -1.67
N TRP A 21 -10.95 -13.18 -1.06
CA TRP A 21 -10.44 -11.89 -1.45
C TRP A 21 -9.15 -12.02 -2.23
N ASN A 22 -9.08 -11.36 -3.37
CA ASN A 22 -7.85 -11.21 -4.15
C ASN A 22 -7.19 -9.89 -3.76
N VAL A 23 -5.95 -9.97 -3.32
CA VAL A 23 -5.21 -8.81 -2.82
C VAL A 23 -3.95 -8.62 -3.65
N ALA A 24 -3.64 -7.38 -4.03
CA ALA A 24 -2.34 -7.02 -4.58
C ALA A 24 -1.46 -6.41 -3.48
N CYS A 25 -0.21 -6.84 -3.41
CA CYS A 25 0.82 -6.21 -2.60
C CYS A 25 1.90 -5.64 -3.53
N LEU A 26 1.93 -4.33 -3.66
CA LEU A 26 2.87 -3.60 -4.50
C LEU A 26 4.01 -3.09 -3.64
N ILE A 27 5.20 -3.66 -3.80
CA ILE A 27 6.40 -3.29 -3.05
C ILE A 27 7.20 -2.31 -3.91
N MET A 28 7.09 -1.02 -3.57
CA MET A 28 7.80 0.05 -4.26
C MET A 28 9.22 0.15 -3.70
N LYS A 29 10.20 -0.42 -4.42
CA LYS A 29 11.56 -0.59 -3.89
C LYS A 29 12.37 0.70 -3.87
N ASN A 30 12.05 1.65 -4.73
CA ASN A 30 12.88 2.82 -4.94
C ASN A 30 12.08 4.12 -4.88
N ILE A 31 12.66 5.12 -4.23
CA ILE A 31 12.22 6.52 -4.32
C ILE A 31 13.41 7.33 -4.84
N ASP A 32 13.16 8.21 -5.79
CA ASP A 32 14.14 9.17 -6.31
C ASP A 32 13.40 10.44 -6.72
N THR A 33 13.18 11.32 -5.76
CA THR A 33 12.34 12.51 -5.89
C THR A 33 12.99 13.74 -5.27
N LYS A 34 12.49 14.93 -5.61
CA LYS A 34 12.79 16.16 -4.90
C LYS A 34 11.68 16.49 -3.92
N LEU A 35 12.07 16.86 -2.71
CA LEU A 35 11.18 17.36 -1.68
C LEU A 35 10.81 18.83 -1.94
N GLU A 36 9.81 19.35 -1.23
CA GLU A 36 9.40 20.76 -1.34
C GLU A 36 10.51 21.74 -0.96
N ASP A 37 11.38 21.36 -0.04
CA ASP A 37 12.55 22.17 0.36
C ASP A 37 13.73 22.09 -0.63
N GLY A 38 13.53 21.40 -1.77
CA GLY A 38 14.50 21.23 -2.84
C GLY A 38 15.53 20.12 -2.60
N LYS A 39 15.53 19.46 -1.45
CA LYS A 39 16.41 18.32 -1.18
C LYS A 39 16.00 17.11 -2.02
N THR A 40 16.98 16.31 -2.40
CA THR A 40 16.73 15.04 -3.08
C THR A 40 16.55 13.93 -2.06
N LEU A 41 15.42 13.25 -2.13
CA LEU A 41 15.18 12.02 -1.40
C LEU A 41 15.49 10.83 -2.29
N LYS A 42 16.47 10.02 -1.89
CA LYS A 42 16.82 8.79 -2.60
C LYS A 42 16.89 7.63 -1.64
N ILE A 43 15.93 6.71 -1.77
CA ILE A 43 15.78 5.55 -0.91
C ILE A 43 15.70 4.30 -1.76
N ASN A 44 16.43 3.28 -1.34
CA ASN A 44 16.32 1.93 -1.88
C ASN A 44 15.92 1.00 -0.74
N MET A 45 14.86 0.24 -0.94
CA MET A 45 14.40 -0.78 0.00
C MET A 45 15.39 -1.95 -0.02
N GLU A 46 15.80 -2.40 1.16
CA GLU A 46 16.72 -3.51 1.28
C GLU A 46 16.00 -4.87 1.20
N PRO A 47 16.70 -5.97 0.87
CA PRO A 47 16.08 -7.29 0.81
C PRO A 47 15.32 -7.68 2.08
N LYS A 48 15.86 -7.35 3.25
CA LYS A 48 15.19 -7.62 4.55
C LYS A 48 13.84 -6.93 4.69
N ASP A 49 13.67 -5.73 4.09
CA ASP A 49 12.41 -5.00 4.13
C ASP A 49 11.37 -5.71 3.25
N VAL A 50 11.80 -6.16 2.08
CA VAL A 50 10.96 -6.95 1.16
C VAL A 50 10.50 -8.25 1.81
N ASP A 51 11.41 -8.97 2.47
CA ASP A 51 11.10 -10.21 3.17
C ASP A 51 10.13 -9.98 4.34
N ASN A 52 10.30 -8.89 5.08
CA ASN A 52 9.39 -8.48 6.14
C ASN A 52 7.98 -8.17 5.60
N ILE A 53 7.88 -7.48 4.46
CA ILE A 53 6.58 -7.19 3.82
C ILE A 53 5.90 -8.49 3.40
N LYS A 54 6.62 -9.40 2.75
CA LYS A 54 6.10 -10.72 2.35
C LYS A 54 5.62 -11.53 3.55
N SER A 55 6.42 -11.56 4.62
CA SER A 55 6.04 -12.23 5.87
C SER A 55 4.79 -11.62 6.50
N ASN A 56 4.63 -10.29 6.44
CA ASN A 56 3.43 -9.62 6.93
C ASN A 56 2.20 -9.95 6.08
N MET A 57 2.33 -10.16 4.77
CA MET A 57 1.22 -10.61 3.93
C MET A 57 0.75 -12.01 4.30
N GLU A 58 1.65 -12.93 4.61
CA GLU A 58 1.29 -14.26 5.13
C GLU A 58 0.57 -14.17 6.49
N ARG A 59 1.04 -13.29 7.37
CA ARG A 59 0.38 -13.04 8.66
C ARG A 59 -1.01 -12.44 8.45
N PHE A 60 -1.17 -11.52 7.53
CA PHE A 60 -2.46 -10.93 7.16
C PHE A 60 -3.43 -12.00 6.64
N LYS A 61 -3.00 -12.84 5.70
CA LYS A 61 -3.78 -13.97 5.19
C LYS A 61 -4.25 -14.89 6.32
N SER A 62 -3.33 -15.26 7.21
CA SER A 62 -3.63 -16.11 8.36
C SER A 62 -4.58 -15.45 9.35
N ALA A 63 -4.39 -14.16 9.63
CA ALA A 63 -5.25 -13.40 10.53
C ALA A 63 -6.67 -13.28 10.01
N CYS A 64 -6.85 -12.98 8.73
CA CYS A 64 -8.18 -12.92 8.10
C CYS A 64 -8.94 -14.24 8.28
N LYS A 65 -8.28 -15.36 8.04
CA LYS A 65 -8.88 -16.69 8.22
C LYS A 65 -9.23 -16.95 9.68
N THR A 66 -8.33 -16.66 10.60
CA THR A 66 -8.53 -16.94 12.04
C THR A 66 -9.63 -16.06 12.65
N LEU A 67 -9.58 -14.74 12.38
CA LEU A 67 -10.51 -13.77 12.96
C LEU A 67 -11.93 -13.91 12.42
N THR A 68 -12.12 -14.61 11.31
CA THR A 68 -13.42 -14.84 10.69
C THR A 68 -13.90 -16.28 10.79
N ASP A 69 -13.29 -17.10 11.65
CA ASP A 69 -13.59 -18.54 11.76
C ASP A 69 -13.55 -19.25 10.40
N GLY A 70 -12.59 -18.89 9.55
CA GLY A 70 -12.42 -19.46 8.22
C GLY A 70 -13.39 -18.95 7.16
N LYS A 71 -14.27 -18.00 7.50
CA LYS A 71 -15.25 -17.44 6.55
C LYS A 71 -14.63 -16.54 5.51
N MET A 72 -13.49 -15.89 5.82
CA MET A 72 -12.75 -15.07 4.87
C MET A 72 -11.44 -15.76 4.51
N THR A 73 -11.21 -15.93 3.22
CA THR A 73 -9.92 -16.36 2.69
C THR A 73 -9.29 -15.25 1.87
N VAL A 74 -7.97 -15.16 1.90
CA VAL A 74 -7.22 -14.17 1.15
C VAL A 74 -6.22 -14.90 0.25
N GLU A 75 -6.28 -14.61 -1.03
CA GLU A 75 -5.21 -14.90 -1.98
C GLU A 75 -4.55 -13.59 -2.37
N TYR A 76 -3.22 -13.59 -2.50
CA TYR A 76 -2.52 -12.36 -2.84
C TYR A 76 -1.39 -12.57 -3.83
N ASP A 77 -1.20 -11.56 -4.66
CA ASP A 77 -0.06 -11.44 -5.56
C ASP A 77 0.88 -10.37 -5.03
N THR A 78 2.19 -10.64 -5.08
CA THR A 78 3.22 -9.69 -4.68
C THR A 78 4.01 -9.24 -5.89
N TYR A 79 4.16 -7.93 -6.06
CA TYR A 79 4.92 -7.32 -7.14
C TYR A 79 6.06 -6.47 -6.56
N GLU A 80 7.30 -6.86 -6.82
CA GLU A 80 8.46 -6.05 -6.52
C GLU A 80 8.72 -5.08 -7.67
N ILE A 81 8.52 -3.80 -7.42
CA ILE A 81 8.59 -2.74 -8.43
C ILE A 81 9.87 -1.95 -8.23
N THR A 82 10.74 -1.98 -9.23
CA THR A 82 12.03 -1.31 -9.21
C THR A 82 12.00 0.07 -9.85
N GLU A 83 10.95 0.38 -10.61
CA GLU A 83 10.76 1.72 -11.14
C GLU A 83 10.61 2.71 -9.97
N PRO A 84 11.40 3.80 -9.93
CA PRO A 84 11.40 4.68 -8.77
C PRO A 84 10.20 5.60 -8.75
N ILE A 85 9.66 5.83 -7.55
CA ILE A 85 8.68 6.88 -7.30
C ILE A 85 9.38 8.23 -7.50
N LYS A 86 8.85 9.07 -8.36
CA LYS A 86 9.42 10.37 -8.75
C LYS A 86 8.75 11.56 -8.08
N THR A 87 7.59 11.35 -7.48
CA THR A 87 6.83 12.35 -6.73
C THR A 87 6.34 11.75 -5.43
N ILE A 88 6.26 12.55 -4.40
CA ILE A 88 5.60 12.22 -3.13
C ILE A 88 4.79 13.43 -2.69
N THR A 89 3.65 13.17 -2.15
CA THR A 89 2.73 14.22 -1.70
C THR A 89 3.09 14.68 -0.30
N TYR A 90 2.92 15.98 -0.04
CA TYR A 90 3.08 16.59 1.27
C TYR A 90 1.78 17.22 1.76
N SER A 91 1.53 17.17 3.04
CA SER A 91 0.51 17.97 3.71
C SER A 91 0.98 18.37 5.11
N ASP A 92 0.46 19.49 5.62
CA ASP A 92 0.79 19.93 6.98
C ASP A 92 0.29 18.97 8.05
N GLU A 93 -0.75 18.18 7.76
CA GLU A 93 -1.35 17.23 8.69
C GLU A 93 -0.55 15.92 8.79
N TYR A 94 -0.08 15.40 7.65
CA TYR A 94 0.55 14.06 7.59
C TYR A 94 2.04 14.08 7.29
N GLY A 95 2.61 15.24 6.95
CA GLY A 95 3.94 15.31 6.38
C GLY A 95 3.98 14.71 4.97
N TYR A 96 5.04 14.00 4.64
CA TYR A 96 5.16 13.29 3.37
C TYR A 96 4.43 11.94 3.40
N TYR A 97 3.71 11.65 2.33
CA TYR A 97 3.02 10.36 2.14
C TYR A 97 2.90 10.05 0.64
N ILE A 98 2.52 8.83 0.33
CA ILE A 98 2.28 8.40 -1.05
C ILE A 98 0.79 8.52 -1.35
N ASP A 99 0.44 9.48 -2.19
CA ASP A 99 -0.89 9.55 -2.78
C ASP A 99 -0.99 8.55 -3.95
N PRO A 100 -2.18 8.01 -4.24
CA PRO A 100 -2.38 7.18 -5.42
C PRO A 100 -1.84 7.76 -6.72
N SER A 101 -1.94 9.07 -6.90
CA SER A 101 -1.42 9.76 -8.09
C SER A 101 0.10 9.70 -8.22
N ASP A 102 0.83 9.55 -7.11
CA ASP A 102 2.29 9.46 -7.12
C ASP A 102 2.80 8.15 -7.74
N VAL A 103 1.97 7.11 -7.76
CA VAL A 103 2.36 5.77 -8.19
C VAL A 103 1.50 5.20 -9.32
N GLU A 104 0.44 5.89 -9.71
CA GLU A 104 -0.56 5.42 -10.68
C GLU A 104 0.06 4.86 -11.96
N SER A 105 0.92 5.63 -12.60
CA SER A 105 1.55 5.24 -13.86
C SER A 105 2.43 3.99 -13.73
N ILE A 106 3.06 3.84 -12.55
CA ILE A 106 3.97 2.73 -12.26
C ILE A 106 3.20 1.44 -11.99
N VAL A 107 2.09 1.53 -11.23
CA VAL A 107 1.38 0.34 -10.73
C VAL A 107 0.31 -0.18 -11.68
N THR A 108 -0.24 0.66 -12.55
CA THR A 108 -1.29 0.29 -13.50
C THR A 108 -0.97 -0.97 -14.32
N PRO A 109 0.24 -1.18 -14.85
CA PRO A 109 0.57 -2.39 -15.62
C PRO A 109 0.46 -3.69 -14.82
N TYR A 110 0.64 -3.62 -13.51
CA TYR A 110 0.54 -4.78 -12.61
C TYR A 110 -0.91 -5.08 -12.25
N LEU A 111 -1.68 -4.03 -11.98
CA LEU A 111 -3.07 -4.14 -11.53
C LEU A 111 -4.06 -4.42 -12.66
N SER A 112 -3.70 -4.16 -13.91
CA SER A 112 -4.54 -4.49 -15.06
C SER A 112 -4.61 -5.98 -15.41
N LYS A 113 -3.76 -6.81 -14.78
CA LYS A 113 -3.66 -8.25 -15.08
C LYS A 113 -4.79 -9.07 -14.46
N LYS A 114 -5.38 -8.59 -13.38
CA LYS A 114 -6.37 -9.32 -12.57
C LYS A 114 -7.22 -8.32 -11.79
N GLU A 115 -8.46 -8.68 -11.47
CA GLU A 115 -9.26 -7.90 -10.51
C GLU A 115 -8.80 -8.17 -9.08
N TYR A 116 -8.59 -7.11 -8.32
CA TYR A 116 -8.22 -7.15 -6.91
C TYR A 116 -9.29 -6.48 -6.05
N ASP A 117 -9.64 -7.13 -4.95
CA ASP A 117 -10.57 -6.58 -3.96
C ASP A 117 -9.88 -5.53 -3.08
N TYR A 118 -8.58 -5.67 -2.86
CA TYR A 118 -7.78 -4.75 -2.08
C TYR A 118 -6.34 -4.63 -2.60
N ILE A 119 -5.75 -3.45 -2.41
CA ILE A 119 -4.40 -3.13 -2.87
C ILE A 119 -3.62 -2.54 -1.71
N PHE A 120 -2.50 -3.18 -1.36
CA PHE A 120 -1.49 -2.63 -0.48
C PHE A 120 -0.35 -2.04 -1.30
N VAL A 121 0.06 -0.82 -0.96
CA VAL A 121 1.28 -0.20 -1.47
C VAL A 121 2.25 -0.09 -0.30
N ALA A 122 3.32 -0.86 -0.35
CA ALA A 122 4.38 -0.83 0.64
C ALA A 122 5.53 0.04 0.13
N VAL A 123 5.92 1.01 0.94
CA VAL A 123 6.96 1.99 0.62
C VAL A 123 7.79 2.27 1.87
N ARG A 124 9.06 2.62 1.67
CA ARG A 124 9.95 3.09 2.73
C ARG A 124 10.24 4.57 2.51
N LEU A 125 9.82 5.43 3.44
CA LEU A 125 9.96 6.89 3.34
C LEU A 125 11.18 7.46 4.09
N GLY A 126 11.98 6.61 4.75
CA GLY A 126 13.18 7.02 5.46
C GLY A 126 14.22 5.91 5.49
N ASP A 127 15.45 6.25 5.83
CA ASP A 127 16.54 5.32 6.01
C ASP A 127 17.41 5.80 7.18
N LEU A 128 17.11 5.30 8.37
CA LEU A 128 17.81 5.70 9.60
C LEU A 128 19.30 5.33 9.57
N ASP A 129 19.64 4.21 8.92
CA ASP A 129 21.03 3.76 8.80
C ASP A 129 21.85 4.73 7.94
N LYS A 130 21.20 5.47 7.06
CA LYS A 130 21.81 6.52 6.21
C LYS A 130 21.49 7.94 6.68
N ASN A 131 20.88 8.07 7.86
CA ASN A 131 20.45 9.34 8.42
C ASN A 131 19.54 10.13 7.47
N ILE A 132 18.65 9.42 6.75
CA ILE A 132 17.66 10.01 5.87
C ILE A 132 16.31 10.02 6.61
N GLU A 133 15.93 11.20 7.06
CA GLU A 133 14.66 11.45 7.71
C GLU A 133 13.89 12.54 6.96
N ILE A 134 12.60 12.32 6.81
CA ILE A 134 11.66 13.31 6.28
C ILE A 134 10.47 13.43 7.24
N PRO A 135 9.82 14.59 7.31
CA PRO A 135 8.63 14.74 8.12
C PRO A 135 7.54 13.76 7.70
N VAL A 136 7.22 12.83 8.60
CA VAL A 136 6.12 11.88 8.50
C VAL A 136 5.45 11.88 9.87
N TYR A 137 4.20 12.36 9.96
CA TYR A 137 3.55 12.61 11.23
C TYR A 137 2.51 11.53 11.53
N ASP A 138 2.71 10.85 12.65
CA ASP A 138 1.74 9.98 13.36
C ASP A 138 0.85 9.06 12.51
N TRP A 139 1.24 8.72 11.28
CA TRP A 139 0.53 7.76 10.47
C TRP A 139 1.35 6.48 10.24
N ILE A 140 0.66 5.35 10.30
CA ILE A 140 1.25 4.02 10.04
C ILE A 140 0.85 3.54 8.65
N GLY A 141 -0.29 4.00 8.17
CA GLY A 141 -0.81 3.75 6.84
C GLY A 141 -1.98 4.67 6.55
N LEU A 142 -2.03 5.19 5.34
CA LEU A 142 -3.12 6.03 4.88
C LEU A 142 -4.09 5.18 4.06
N ARG A 143 -5.36 5.27 4.39
CA ARG A 143 -6.44 4.74 3.58
C ARG A 143 -7.14 5.90 2.88
N ARG A 144 -7.19 5.85 1.58
CA ARG A 144 -8.03 6.76 0.81
C ARG A 144 -9.26 6.03 0.30
N ASN A 145 -10.42 6.38 0.84
CA ASN A 145 -11.70 6.08 0.22
C ASN A 145 -11.89 7.07 -0.92
N GLY A 146 -11.30 6.82 -2.06
CA GLY A 146 -11.34 7.81 -3.08
C GLY A 146 -11.77 7.27 -4.42
N LEU A 147 -12.52 8.10 -5.09
CA LEU A 147 -12.82 8.00 -6.50
C LEU A 147 -11.56 7.83 -7.36
N THR A 148 -10.40 8.26 -6.87
CA THR A 148 -9.13 8.18 -7.57
C THR A 148 -8.69 6.74 -7.78
N TRP A 149 -8.64 5.94 -6.73
CA TRP A 149 -8.34 4.51 -6.86
C TRP A 149 -9.37 3.78 -7.72
N ASN A 150 -10.64 4.13 -7.60
CA ASN A 150 -11.71 3.58 -8.44
C ASN A 150 -11.59 4.01 -9.91
N ARG A 151 -11.06 5.21 -10.19
CA ARG A 151 -10.80 5.67 -11.56
C ARG A 151 -9.60 4.99 -12.19
N ILE A 152 -8.52 4.89 -11.41
CA ILE A 152 -7.25 4.35 -11.87
C ILE A 152 -7.35 2.85 -12.12
N PHE A 153 -7.90 2.13 -11.15
CA PHE A 153 -7.83 0.68 -11.17
C PHE A 153 -9.15 0.01 -11.52
N LYS A 154 -10.21 0.77 -11.84
CA LYS A 154 -11.58 0.26 -12.04
C LYS A 154 -12.07 -0.61 -10.86
N TYR A 155 -11.44 -0.51 -9.71
CA TYR A 155 -11.83 -1.24 -8.53
C TYR A 155 -12.92 -0.47 -7.81
N LYS A 156 -14.06 -1.11 -7.67
CA LYS A 156 -15.07 -0.69 -6.72
C LYS A 156 -14.61 -1.14 -5.34
N ILE A 157 -13.73 -0.36 -4.74
CA ILE A 157 -13.66 -0.40 -3.29
C ILE A 157 -15.05 0.03 -2.84
N ALA A 158 -15.75 -0.83 -2.10
CA ALA A 158 -17.09 -0.56 -1.63
C ALA A 158 -17.15 0.85 -1.04
N LYS A 159 -18.15 1.61 -1.49
CA LYS A 159 -18.44 2.93 -0.95
C LYS A 159 -18.77 2.84 0.52
#